data_be80e7bece5b5bb22c897ede6107b381
#
_entry.id   be80e7bece5b5bb22c897ede6107b381
#
_cell.length_a   1.000
_cell.length_b   1.000
_cell.length_c   1.000
_cell.angle_alpha   90.00
_cell.angle_beta   90.00
_cell.angle_gamma   90.00
#
_symmetry.space_group_name_H-M   'P 1'
#
loop_
_entity.id
_entity.type
_entity.pdbx_description
1 polymer ?
#
loop_
_entity_poly.entity_id
_entity_poly.type
_entity_poly.pdbx_seq_one_letter_code
_entity_poly.pdbx_strand_id
1 'polypeptide(L)'
;VKVNGINMSYQGLIPRMRGSMLSKDPEALQKHIREFVDKAVKFVTCPACDGTRLAEHARESKINGKSIAELCEMELWDLADWLQDFSDVRVAPLVENITAAVNNAVEIGLGYLALSRPSGTLSGGEAQRTRMVRHLGSALTDVTYVFDEPSAGLHPADIERMNNLLLALRDKGNTVLVVEHKPET
;
A
#
# COMPACT_ATOMS: atom_id res chain seq x y z
N VAL A 1 14.62 -30.43 29.77
CA VAL A 1 13.95 -30.90 31.00
C VAL A 1 12.91 -31.92 30.56
N LYS A 2 12.89 -33.10 31.22
CA LYS A 2 11.85 -34.11 31.03
C LYS A 2 10.70 -33.85 31.99
N VAL A 3 9.50 -33.59 31.45
CA VAL A 3 8.28 -33.45 32.23
C VAL A 3 7.31 -34.51 31.72
N ASN A 4 6.85 -35.41 32.58
CA ASN A 4 5.95 -36.52 32.24
C ASN A 4 6.40 -37.39 31.05
N GLY A 5 7.71 -37.65 30.94
CA GLY A 5 8.27 -38.42 29.82
C GLY A 5 8.51 -37.68 28.50
N ILE A 6 8.07 -36.46 28.39
CA ILE A 6 8.23 -35.62 27.19
C ILE A 6 9.45 -34.70 27.34
N ASN A 7 10.34 -34.71 26.34
CA ASN A 7 11.47 -33.77 26.31
C ASN A 7 10.96 -32.37 25.99
N MET A 8 11.00 -31.47 26.96
CA MET A 8 10.67 -30.06 26.80
C MET A 8 11.95 -29.23 26.85
N SER A 9 12.22 -28.44 25.82
CA SER A 9 13.25 -27.39 25.87
C SER A 9 12.65 -26.17 26.58
N TYR A 10 13.22 -25.80 27.72
CA TYR A 10 12.86 -24.55 28.35
C TYR A 10 13.49 -23.40 27.57
N GLN A 11 12.66 -22.62 26.92
CA GLN A 11 13.03 -21.31 26.39
C GLN A 11 12.54 -20.28 27.39
N GLY A 12 13.39 -19.34 27.80
CA GLY A 12 12.98 -18.23 28.63
C GLY A 12 11.76 -17.49 28.06
N LEU A 13 11.06 -16.72 28.91
CA LEU A 13 9.82 -16.02 28.53
C LEU A 13 9.99 -15.14 27.27
N ILE A 14 11.06 -14.35 27.20
CA ILE A 14 11.32 -13.42 26.07
C ILE A 14 11.52 -14.16 24.74
N PRO A 15 12.40 -15.20 24.63
CA PRO A 15 12.52 -15.98 23.39
C PRO A 15 11.21 -16.67 22.98
N ARG A 16 10.44 -17.18 23.95
CA ARG A 16 9.15 -17.81 23.67
C ARG A 16 8.11 -16.82 23.15
N MET A 17 8.01 -15.62 23.75
CA MET A 17 7.13 -14.56 23.27
C MET A 17 7.56 -14.09 21.87
N ARG A 18 8.84 -13.91 21.63
CA ARG A 18 9.37 -13.53 20.32
C ARG A 18 8.98 -14.54 19.25
N GLY A 19 9.21 -15.84 19.48
CA GLY A 19 8.90 -16.89 18.50
C GLY A 19 7.41 -17.18 18.33
N SER A 20 6.59 -17.02 19.38
CA SER A 20 5.16 -17.39 19.34
C SER A 20 4.23 -16.23 18.98
N MET A 21 4.61 -15.00 19.28
CA MET A 21 3.75 -13.81 19.13
C MET A 21 4.34 -12.76 18.18
N LEU A 22 5.61 -12.39 18.36
CA LEU A 22 6.22 -11.26 17.63
C LEU A 22 6.75 -11.63 16.24
N SER A 23 6.97 -12.92 15.97
CA SER A 23 7.43 -13.40 14.65
C SER A 23 6.29 -13.78 13.71
N LYS A 24 5.03 -13.66 14.17
CA LYS A 24 3.84 -13.94 13.37
C LYS A 24 3.22 -12.66 12.88
N ASP A 25 2.54 -12.75 11.73
CA ASP A 25 1.72 -11.67 11.24
C ASP A 25 0.68 -11.26 12.28
N PRO A 26 0.57 -9.98 12.67
CA PRO A 26 -0.43 -9.51 13.62
C PRO A 26 -1.86 -9.89 13.25
N GLU A 27 -2.18 -9.97 11.94
CA GLU A 27 -3.50 -10.37 11.47
C GLU A 27 -3.80 -11.86 11.70
N ALA A 28 -2.78 -12.71 11.78
CA ALA A 28 -2.92 -14.13 12.06
C ALA A 28 -3.02 -14.45 13.57
N LEU A 29 -2.85 -13.44 14.43
CA LEU A 29 -2.96 -13.61 15.88
C LEU A 29 -4.41 -13.58 16.36
N GLN A 30 -4.74 -14.40 17.36
CA GLN A 30 -6.05 -14.35 18.04
C GLN A 30 -6.24 -12.97 18.70
N LYS A 31 -7.48 -12.48 18.75
CA LYS A 31 -7.82 -11.13 19.20
C LYS A 31 -7.19 -10.74 20.55
N HIS A 32 -7.28 -11.61 21.55
CA HIS A 32 -6.72 -11.35 22.89
C HIS A 32 -5.19 -11.30 22.91
N ILE A 33 -4.51 -12.04 22.01
CA ILE A 33 -3.05 -11.98 21.87
C ILE A 33 -2.64 -10.68 21.17
N ARG A 34 -3.39 -10.25 20.16
CA ARG A 34 -3.18 -8.97 19.46
C ARG A 34 -3.30 -7.81 20.44
N GLU A 35 -4.37 -7.75 21.24
CA GLU A 35 -4.57 -6.71 22.26
C GLU A 35 -3.43 -6.68 23.30
N PHE A 36 -2.86 -7.85 23.64
CA PHE A 36 -1.70 -7.92 24.50
C PHE A 36 -0.42 -7.41 23.82
N VAL A 37 -0.18 -7.81 22.56
CA VAL A 37 0.98 -7.36 21.76
C VAL A 37 0.92 -5.85 21.59
N ASP A 38 -0.21 -5.28 21.26
CA ASP A 38 -0.41 -3.83 21.08
C ASP A 38 -0.10 -3.03 22.34
N LYS A 39 -0.36 -3.61 23.51
CA LYS A 39 -0.04 -2.98 24.81
C LYS A 39 1.39 -3.20 25.28
N ALA A 40 1.99 -4.35 24.94
CA ALA A 40 3.31 -4.77 25.46
C ALA A 40 4.46 -4.41 24.52
N VAL A 41 4.19 -4.17 23.24
CA VAL A 41 5.21 -3.91 22.21
C VAL A 41 5.20 -2.44 21.80
N LYS A 42 6.34 -1.80 21.94
CA LYS A 42 6.56 -0.47 21.39
C LYS A 42 7.35 -0.60 20.09
N PHE A 43 6.72 -0.19 19.00
CA PHE A 43 7.41 -0.06 17.72
C PHE A 43 8.31 1.18 17.75
N VAL A 44 9.57 0.97 17.44
CA VAL A 44 10.55 2.04 17.31
C VAL A 44 11.16 2.02 15.92
N THR A 45 11.52 3.19 15.40
CA THR A 45 12.23 3.30 14.14
C THR A 45 13.55 2.53 14.23
N CYS A 46 13.84 1.70 13.24
CA CYS A 46 15.08 0.93 13.19
C CYS A 46 16.29 1.86 13.04
N PRO A 47 17.25 1.86 13.97
CA PRO A 47 18.39 2.77 13.91
C PRO A 47 19.36 2.45 12.74
N ALA A 48 19.32 1.23 12.19
CA ALA A 48 20.19 0.84 11.09
C ALA A 48 19.69 1.33 9.72
N CYS A 49 18.35 1.40 9.52
CA CYS A 49 17.78 1.82 8.24
C CYS A 49 16.91 3.07 8.35
N ASP A 50 16.79 3.66 9.52
CA ASP A 50 15.95 4.84 9.80
C ASP A 50 14.51 4.70 9.29
N GLY A 51 13.93 3.50 9.46
CA GLY A 51 12.57 3.19 9.04
C GLY A 51 12.40 2.86 7.55
N THR A 52 13.39 3.08 6.70
CA THR A 52 13.28 2.89 5.24
C THR A 52 13.18 1.42 4.83
N ARG A 53 13.56 0.47 5.69
CA ARG A 53 13.66 -0.97 5.41
C ARG A 53 14.64 -1.33 4.29
N LEU A 54 15.50 -0.42 3.89
CA LEU A 54 16.48 -0.56 2.81
C LEU A 54 17.89 -0.68 3.39
N ALA A 55 18.72 -1.45 2.71
CA ALA A 55 20.15 -1.52 3.00
C ALA A 55 20.84 -0.17 2.68
N GLU A 56 21.97 0.11 3.34
CA GLU A 56 22.69 1.37 3.21
C GLU A 56 23.02 1.71 1.75
N HIS A 57 23.59 0.78 1.00
CA HIS A 57 23.92 0.97 -0.41
C HIS A 57 22.73 1.31 -1.31
N ALA A 58 21.53 0.82 -0.97
CA ALA A 58 20.31 1.16 -1.70
C ALA A 58 19.83 2.58 -1.38
N ARG A 59 20.09 3.06 -0.16
CA ARG A 59 19.77 4.44 0.26
C ARG A 59 20.73 5.47 -0.31
N GLU A 60 21.99 5.07 -0.53
CA GLU A 60 23.02 5.93 -1.12
C GLU A 60 22.86 6.13 -2.63
N SER A 61 22.22 5.16 -3.31
CA SER A 61 21.95 5.25 -4.74
C SER A 61 20.91 6.34 -5.02
N LYS A 62 21.27 7.29 -5.87
CA LYS A 62 20.42 8.45 -6.22
C LYS A 62 20.14 8.52 -7.71
N ILE A 63 18.93 8.91 -8.04
CA ILE A 63 18.47 9.22 -9.40
C ILE A 63 17.99 10.67 -9.38
N ASN A 64 18.57 11.53 -10.21
CA ASN A 64 18.28 12.97 -10.22
C ASN A 64 18.32 13.58 -8.80
N GLY A 65 19.33 13.19 -8.00
CA GLY A 65 19.56 13.71 -6.65
C GLY A 65 18.71 13.09 -5.54
N LYS A 66 17.72 12.23 -5.85
CA LYS A 66 16.85 11.58 -4.87
C LYS A 66 17.11 10.06 -4.78
N SER A 67 17.12 9.54 -3.56
CA SER A 67 17.15 8.10 -3.28
C SER A 67 15.74 7.49 -3.39
N ILE A 68 15.67 6.17 -3.51
CA ILE A 68 14.39 5.46 -3.50
C ILE A 68 13.59 5.71 -2.21
N ALA A 69 14.26 5.89 -1.07
CA ALA A 69 13.62 6.21 0.20
C ALA A 69 12.93 7.58 0.15
N GLU A 70 13.66 8.60 -0.32
CA GLU A 70 13.14 9.96 -0.49
C GLU A 70 11.96 10.00 -1.47
N LEU A 71 12.03 9.25 -2.59
CA LEU A 71 10.92 9.15 -3.54
C LEU A 71 9.69 8.46 -2.94
N CYS A 72 9.88 7.43 -2.11
CA CYS A 72 8.77 6.75 -1.45
C CYS A 72 8.10 7.59 -0.35
N GLU A 73 8.80 8.57 0.21
CA GLU A 73 8.26 9.50 1.23
C GLU A 73 7.53 10.70 0.63
N MET A 74 7.72 10.97 -0.67
CA MET A 74 7.00 12.03 -1.34
C MET A 74 5.50 11.71 -1.44
N GLU A 75 4.66 12.73 -1.40
CA GLU A 75 3.27 12.59 -1.79
C GLU A 75 3.18 12.20 -3.28
N LEU A 76 2.15 11.44 -3.66
CA LEU A 76 2.02 10.97 -5.05
C LEU A 76 1.88 12.12 -6.04
N TRP A 77 1.36 13.28 -5.65
CA TRP A 77 1.36 14.50 -6.48
C TRP A 77 2.78 14.92 -6.85
N ASP A 78 3.64 15.09 -5.85
CA ASP A 78 5.03 15.52 -6.05
C ASP A 78 5.83 14.45 -6.80
N LEU A 79 5.53 13.17 -6.56
CA LEU A 79 6.14 12.05 -7.28
C LEU A 79 5.72 12.03 -8.75
N ALA A 80 4.45 12.35 -9.06
CA ALA A 80 3.96 12.46 -10.43
C ALA A 80 4.70 13.57 -11.20
N ASP A 81 4.87 14.73 -10.56
CA ASP A 81 5.60 15.87 -11.17
C ASP A 81 7.08 15.52 -11.37
N TRP A 82 7.72 14.89 -10.38
CA TRP A 82 9.11 14.47 -10.50
C TRP A 82 9.33 13.45 -11.64
N LEU A 83 8.38 12.54 -11.85
CA LEU A 83 8.44 11.55 -12.93
C LEU A 83 8.31 12.18 -14.32
N GLN A 84 7.61 13.31 -14.48
CA GLN A 84 7.51 14.03 -15.74
C GLN A 84 8.85 14.62 -16.20
N ASP A 85 9.69 15.01 -15.24
CA ASP A 85 11.02 15.56 -15.51
C ASP A 85 12.05 14.47 -15.86
N PHE A 86 11.65 13.19 -15.83
CA PHE A 86 12.55 12.08 -16.06
C PHE A 86 12.64 11.73 -17.55
N SER A 87 13.79 11.98 -18.16
CA SER A 87 13.98 11.92 -19.64
C SER A 87 14.99 10.87 -20.12
N ASP A 88 15.34 9.85 -19.32
CA ASP A 88 16.28 8.80 -19.78
C ASP A 88 15.58 7.79 -20.71
N VAL A 89 15.90 7.88 -22.01
CA VAL A 89 15.31 7.03 -23.06
C VAL A 89 15.49 5.53 -22.82
N ARG A 90 16.56 5.14 -22.12
CA ARG A 90 16.86 3.71 -21.84
C ARG A 90 15.84 3.04 -20.95
N VAL A 91 15.19 3.80 -20.10
CA VAL A 91 14.20 3.33 -19.13
C VAL A 91 12.80 3.91 -19.35
N ALA A 92 12.60 4.64 -20.47
CA ALA A 92 11.34 5.29 -20.79
C ALA A 92 10.10 4.38 -20.63
N PRO A 93 10.05 3.14 -21.14
CA PRO A 93 8.86 2.29 -20.99
C PRO A 93 8.57 1.92 -19.52
N LEU A 94 9.61 1.82 -18.68
CA LEU A 94 9.43 1.56 -17.25
C LEU A 94 8.89 2.80 -16.55
N VAL A 95 9.45 3.97 -16.85
CA VAL A 95 9.01 5.25 -16.28
C VAL A 95 7.56 5.55 -16.69
N GLU A 96 7.19 5.33 -17.95
CA GLU A 96 5.82 5.48 -18.44
C GLU A 96 4.82 4.62 -17.64
N ASN A 97 5.14 3.35 -17.38
CA ASN A 97 4.30 2.47 -16.59
C ASN A 97 4.15 2.93 -15.14
N ILE A 98 5.23 3.39 -14.52
CA ILE A 98 5.21 3.93 -13.15
C ILE A 98 4.39 5.22 -13.12
N THR A 99 4.62 6.13 -14.05
CA THR A 99 3.90 7.41 -14.18
C THR A 99 2.40 7.17 -14.36
N ALA A 100 2.02 6.22 -15.21
CA ALA A 100 0.61 5.87 -15.40
C ALA A 100 -0.03 5.35 -14.09
N ALA A 101 0.68 4.50 -13.35
CA ALA A 101 0.17 3.98 -12.08
C ALA A 101 0.04 5.09 -11.01
N VAL A 102 1.03 6.00 -10.93
CA VAL A 102 1.00 7.14 -10.00
C VAL A 102 -0.13 8.11 -10.37
N ASN A 103 -0.28 8.46 -11.66
CA ASN A 103 -1.36 9.33 -12.12
C ASN A 103 -2.74 8.73 -11.84
N ASN A 104 -2.95 7.44 -12.10
CA ASN A 104 -4.19 6.76 -11.74
C ASN A 104 -4.48 6.87 -10.23
N ALA A 105 -3.46 6.77 -9.38
CA ALA A 105 -3.63 6.93 -7.93
C ALA A 105 -4.00 8.37 -7.54
N VAL A 106 -3.39 9.36 -8.19
CA VAL A 106 -3.73 10.77 -7.99
C VAL A 106 -5.17 11.05 -8.42
N GLU A 107 -5.58 10.55 -9.59
CA GLU A 107 -6.92 10.77 -10.15
C GLU A 107 -8.04 10.20 -9.28
N ILE A 108 -7.82 9.09 -8.58
CA ILE A 108 -8.80 8.52 -7.65
C ILE A 108 -8.73 9.12 -6.24
N GLY A 109 -8.04 10.27 -6.09
CA GLY A 109 -7.99 11.01 -4.82
C GLY A 109 -7.04 10.43 -3.78
N LEU A 110 -5.96 9.75 -4.20
CA LEU A 110 -4.90 9.26 -3.31
C LEU A 110 -3.61 10.09 -3.38
N GLY A 111 -3.63 11.23 -4.06
CA GLY A 111 -2.45 12.04 -4.33
C GLY A 111 -1.67 12.54 -3.11
N TYR A 112 -2.34 12.69 -1.97
CA TYR A 112 -1.76 13.06 -0.68
C TYR A 112 -1.06 11.90 0.06
N LEU A 113 -1.17 10.68 -0.45
CA LEU A 113 -0.50 9.52 0.16
C LEU A 113 0.95 9.44 -0.30
N ALA A 114 1.78 8.88 0.57
CA ALA A 114 3.14 8.48 0.24
C ALA A 114 3.25 6.96 0.11
N LEU A 115 4.13 6.47 -0.77
CA LEU A 115 4.35 5.03 -0.97
C LEU A 115 4.92 4.34 0.29
N SER A 116 5.60 5.08 1.16
CA SER A 116 6.14 4.59 2.42
C SER A 116 5.06 4.32 3.47
N ARG A 117 3.83 4.84 3.29
CA ARG A 117 2.75 4.72 4.27
C ARG A 117 2.34 3.26 4.47
N PRO A 118 2.35 2.74 5.71
CA PRO A 118 1.96 1.37 6.00
C PRO A 118 0.49 1.10 5.62
N SER A 119 0.24 -0.01 4.92
CA SER A 119 -1.11 -0.36 4.45
C SER A 119 -2.14 -0.49 5.58
N GLY A 120 -1.72 -0.92 6.78
CA GLY A 120 -2.58 -1.02 7.96
C GLY A 120 -3.06 0.32 8.53
N THR A 121 -2.49 1.47 8.07
CA THR A 121 -2.92 2.81 8.48
C THR A 121 -3.89 3.45 7.48
N LEU A 122 -4.18 2.77 6.37
CA LEU A 122 -5.14 3.23 5.39
C LEU A 122 -6.57 3.08 5.90
N SER A 123 -7.41 4.05 5.63
CA SER A 123 -8.86 3.92 5.81
C SER A 123 -9.43 2.85 4.85
N GLY A 124 -10.65 2.38 5.12
CA GLY A 124 -11.31 1.40 4.24
C GLY A 124 -11.42 1.89 2.80
N GLY A 125 -11.81 3.15 2.59
CA GLY A 125 -11.89 3.77 1.27
C GLY A 125 -10.52 3.92 0.59
N GLU A 126 -9.48 4.35 1.31
CA GLU A 126 -8.11 4.43 0.77
C GLU A 126 -7.59 3.06 0.33
N ALA A 127 -7.79 2.03 1.17
CA ALA A 127 -7.38 0.66 0.85
C ALA A 127 -8.12 0.10 -0.38
N GLN A 128 -9.40 0.42 -0.53
CA GLN A 128 -10.19 0.03 -1.70
C GLN A 128 -9.69 0.74 -2.95
N ARG A 129 -9.50 2.05 -2.92
CA ARG A 129 -8.97 2.84 -4.04
C ARG A 129 -7.56 2.39 -4.44
N THR A 130 -6.68 2.09 -3.49
CA THR A 130 -5.35 1.53 -3.78
C THR A 130 -5.43 0.24 -4.58
N ARG A 131 -6.43 -0.64 -4.31
CA ARG A 131 -6.65 -1.85 -5.13
C ARG A 131 -7.15 -1.49 -6.54
N MET A 132 -7.99 -0.45 -6.68
CA MET A 132 -8.45 0.01 -7.99
C MET A 132 -7.30 0.43 -8.92
N VAL A 133 -6.30 1.14 -8.41
CA VAL A 133 -5.09 1.53 -9.19
C VAL A 133 -4.49 0.33 -9.90
N ARG A 134 -4.36 -0.80 -9.18
CA ARG A 134 -3.82 -2.05 -9.73
C ARG A 134 -4.66 -2.58 -10.89
N HIS A 135 -5.97 -2.47 -10.82
CA HIS A 135 -6.89 -2.96 -11.86
C HIS A 135 -6.93 -2.03 -13.07
N LEU A 136 -6.81 -0.71 -12.86
CA LEU A 136 -6.74 0.27 -13.94
C LEU A 136 -5.53 0.05 -14.86
N GLY A 137 -4.38 -0.33 -14.28
CA GLY A 137 -3.16 -0.69 -15.02
C GLY A 137 -3.19 -2.09 -15.67
N SER A 138 -4.22 -2.91 -15.39
CA SER A 138 -4.31 -4.27 -15.93
C SER A 138 -4.70 -4.29 -17.40
N ALA A 139 -4.09 -5.20 -18.16
CA ALA A 139 -4.49 -5.50 -19.54
C ALA A 139 -5.62 -6.55 -19.63
N LEU A 140 -6.19 -6.97 -18.49
CA LEU A 140 -7.28 -7.95 -18.45
C LEU A 140 -8.56 -7.37 -19.04
N THR A 141 -9.26 -8.19 -19.83
CA THR A 141 -10.59 -7.95 -20.37
C THR A 141 -11.55 -9.07 -19.92
N ASP A 142 -12.85 -8.90 -20.10
CA ASP A 142 -13.90 -9.87 -19.69
C ASP A 142 -13.91 -10.17 -18.18
N VAL A 143 -13.46 -9.23 -17.36
CA VAL A 143 -13.49 -9.33 -15.89
C VAL A 143 -14.70 -8.58 -15.35
N THR A 144 -15.34 -9.13 -14.32
CA THR A 144 -16.38 -8.43 -13.57
C THR A 144 -15.77 -7.82 -12.31
N TYR A 145 -15.83 -6.51 -12.20
CA TYR A 145 -15.41 -5.75 -11.03
C TYR A 145 -16.63 -5.31 -10.23
N VAL A 146 -16.58 -5.51 -8.92
CA VAL A 146 -17.62 -5.08 -7.98
C VAL A 146 -17.02 -4.11 -7.00
N PHE A 147 -17.55 -2.89 -6.95
CA PHE A 147 -17.14 -1.84 -6.04
C PHE A 147 -18.28 -1.49 -5.08
N ASP A 148 -17.98 -1.49 -3.79
CA ASP A 148 -18.92 -1.15 -2.73
C ASP A 148 -18.51 0.22 -2.15
N GLU A 149 -19.39 1.22 -2.30
CA GLU A 149 -19.20 2.61 -1.90
C GLU A 149 -17.82 3.21 -2.29
N PRO A 150 -17.38 3.11 -3.56
CA PRO A 150 -16.06 3.58 -3.95
C PRO A 150 -15.87 5.09 -3.77
N SER A 151 -16.95 5.88 -3.73
CA SER A 151 -16.94 7.32 -3.46
C SER A 151 -16.80 7.68 -1.98
N ALA A 152 -16.78 6.69 -1.07
CA ALA A 152 -16.74 6.95 0.36
C ALA A 152 -15.52 7.80 0.76
N GLY A 153 -15.76 8.94 1.40
CA GLY A 153 -14.71 9.87 1.85
C GLY A 153 -14.05 10.70 0.76
N LEU A 154 -14.55 10.67 -0.49
CA LEU A 154 -14.07 11.55 -1.55
C LEU A 154 -14.74 12.92 -1.50
N HIS A 155 -13.97 13.94 -1.92
CA HIS A 155 -14.50 15.24 -2.24
C HIS A 155 -15.31 15.16 -3.55
N PRO A 156 -16.39 15.95 -3.74
CA PRO A 156 -17.19 15.92 -4.98
C PRO A 156 -16.40 16.01 -6.27
N ALA A 157 -15.34 16.83 -6.32
CA ALA A 157 -14.47 16.94 -7.50
C ALA A 157 -13.72 15.63 -7.83
N ASP A 158 -13.45 14.80 -6.84
CA ASP A 158 -12.74 13.52 -7.02
C ASP A 158 -13.71 12.40 -7.40
N ILE A 159 -15.00 12.54 -7.10
CA ILE A 159 -16.04 11.58 -7.51
C ILE A 159 -16.15 11.53 -9.03
N GLU A 160 -16.16 12.68 -9.70
CA GLU A 160 -16.22 12.75 -11.17
C GLU A 160 -15.00 12.05 -11.81
N ARG A 161 -13.81 12.31 -11.28
CA ARG A 161 -12.58 11.64 -11.75
C ARG A 161 -12.64 10.13 -11.56
N MET A 162 -13.08 9.68 -10.39
CA MET A 162 -13.28 8.26 -10.09
C MET A 162 -14.28 7.63 -11.06
N ASN A 163 -15.41 8.29 -11.34
CA ASN A 163 -16.40 7.80 -12.28
C ASN A 163 -15.81 7.64 -13.69
N ASN A 164 -15.01 8.61 -14.14
CA ASN A 164 -14.33 8.53 -15.45
C ASN A 164 -13.38 7.31 -15.50
N LEU A 165 -12.68 6.99 -14.41
CA LEU A 165 -11.83 5.80 -14.34
C LEU A 165 -12.64 4.49 -14.34
N LEU A 166 -13.79 4.44 -13.68
CA LEU A 166 -14.70 3.28 -13.73
C LEU A 166 -15.25 3.07 -15.15
N LEU A 167 -15.61 4.16 -15.84
CA LEU A 167 -16.02 4.12 -17.23
C LEU A 167 -14.88 3.63 -18.15
N ALA A 168 -13.65 4.12 -17.95
CA ALA A 168 -12.49 3.65 -18.69
C ALA A 168 -12.22 2.15 -18.46
N LEU A 169 -12.44 1.65 -17.25
CA LEU A 169 -12.32 0.22 -16.94
C LEU A 169 -13.39 -0.62 -17.68
N ARG A 170 -14.63 -0.13 -17.75
CA ARG A 170 -15.71 -0.72 -18.54
C ARG A 170 -15.37 -0.73 -20.03
N ASP A 171 -14.88 0.37 -20.56
CA ASP A 171 -14.60 0.55 -21.99
C ASP A 171 -13.43 -0.32 -22.48
N LYS A 172 -12.62 -0.85 -21.57
CA LYS A 172 -11.63 -1.91 -21.84
C LYS A 172 -12.27 -3.30 -22.08
N GLY A 173 -13.60 -3.41 -22.07
CA GLY A 173 -14.31 -4.69 -22.27
C GLY A 173 -14.59 -5.43 -20.97
N ASN A 174 -14.67 -4.74 -19.84
CA ASN A 174 -15.01 -5.32 -18.55
C ASN A 174 -16.44 -5.00 -18.13
N THR A 175 -16.97 -5.76 -17.17
CA THR A 175 -18.22 -5.44 -16.48
C THR A 175 -17.91 -4.75 -15.17
N VAL A 176 -18.51 -3.59 -14.93
CA VAL A 176 -18.33 -2.83 -13.70
C VAL A 176 -19.67 -2.70 -12.98
N LEU A 177 -19.75 -3.22 -11.77
CA LEU A 177 -20.88 -3.10 -10.86
C LEU A 177 -20.50 -2.20 -9.70
N VAL A 178 -21.29 -1.16 -9.47
CA VAL A 178 -21.08 -0.20 -8.40
C VAL A 178 -22.29 -0.20 -7.47
N VAL A 179 -22.05 -0.35 -6.18
CA VAL A 179 -23.05 -0.16 -5.13
C VAL A 179 -22.76 1.17 -4.47
N GLU A 180 -23.69 2.11 -4.59
CA GLU A 180 -23.56 3.46 -4.07
C GLU A 180 -24.84 3.98 -3.42
N HIS A 181 -24.66 4.87 -2.46
CA HIS A 181 -25.76 5.57 -1.79
C HIS A 181 -25.82 7.05 -2.15
N LYS A 182 -24.82 7.58 -2.83
CA LYS A 182 -24.76 8.96 -3.28
C LYS A 182 -25.29 9.09 -4.72
N PRO A 183 -26.24 10.03 -4.97
CA PRO A 183 -26.82 10.19 -6.31
C PRO A 183 -25.87 10.80 -7.36
N GLU A 184 -24.73 11.31 -6.92
CA GLU A 184 -23.73 11.95 -7.80
C GLU A 184 -22.75 10.95 -8.45
N THR A 185 -22.89 9.66 -8.15
CA THR A 185 -21.99 8.59 -8.65
C THR A 185 -22.55 7.91 -9.88
#